data_2eb76ed21d7ccdfb2576d5739e0b8473
#
_entry.id   2eb76ed21d7ccdfb2576d5739e0b8473
#
_cell.length_a   1.000
_cell.length_b   1.000
_cell.length_c   1.000
_cell.angle_alpha   90.00
_cell.angle_beta   90.00
_cell.angle_gamma   90.00
#
_symmetry.space_group_name_H-M   'P 1'
#
loop_
_entity.id
_entity.type
_entity.pdbx_description
1 polymer ?
#
loop_
_entity_poly.entity_id
_entity_poly.type
_entity_poly.pdbx_seq_one_letter_code
_entity_poly.pdbx_strand_id
1 'polypeptide(L)'
;MTSKAAHVSHRDSAANLIHYMELRQHDIRGLQIQLSLLGVSSLGGAEPYVLATLEAALTALAGLRGDPAPALTAKVGLVDGHGLLDRNAERLLRVAPRRRSTRIMVTLPSEATDEQTLISNLSTRGMDIARINCAHATVRSGNG
;
A
#
# COMPACT_ATOMS: atom_id res chain seq x y z
N MET A 1 -5.97 3.51 18.19
CA MET A 1 -7.05 3.41 17.16
C MET A 1 -7.53 1.98 17.10
N THR A 2 -8.81 1.72 17.09
CA THR A 2 -9.33 0.36 16.99
C THR A 2 -9.94 0.12 15.61
N SER A 3 -9.65 -1.02 14.99
CA SER A 3 -10.20 -1.42 13.69
C SER A 3 -11.74 -1.51 13.66
N LYS A 4 -12.38 -1.44 14.84
CA LYS A 4 -13.85 -1.47 14.99
C LYS A 4 -14.56 -0.28 14.35
N ALA A 5 -13.88 0.86 14.14
CA ALA A 5 -14.45 2.04 13.48
C ALA A 5 -14.55 1.87 11.95
N ALA A 6 -13.85 0.89 11.36
CA ALA A 6 -13.89 0.64 9.93
C ALA A 6 -15.14 -0.16 9.54
N HIS A 7 -15.64 0.11 8.32
CA HIS A 7 -16.69 -0.72 7.73
C HIS A 7 -16.25 -2.20 7.69
N VAL A 8 -17.19 -3.12 7.85
CA VAL A 8 -16.91 -4.57 7.97
C VAL A 8 -15.99 -5.08 6.87
N SER A 9 -16.20 -4.64 5.62
CA SER A 9 -15.40 -5.05 4.46
C SER A 9 -13.94 -4.54 4.48
N HIS A 10 -13.58 -3.61 5.37
CA HIS A 10 -12.25 -3.03 5.49
C HIS A 10 -11.57 -3.27 6.84
N ARG A 11 -12.18 -4.07 7.72
CA ARG A 11 -11.65 -4.30 9.07
C ARG A 11 -10.27 -4.94 9.07
N ASP A 12 -10.03 -5.90 8.20
CA ASP A 12 -8.74 -6.58 8.11
C ASP A 12 -7.65 -5.65 7.57
N SER A 13 -7.97 -4.84 6.57
CA SER A 13 -7.07 -3.78 6.09
C SER A 13 -6.79 -2.73 7.15
N ALA A 14 -7.82 -2.33 7.94
CA ALA A 14 -7.65 -1.38 9.02
C ALA A 14 -6.81 -1.94 10.16
N ALA A 15 -6.97 -3.23 10.49
CA ALA A 15 -6.11 -3.91 11.47
C ALA A 15 -4.65 -3.95 11.00
N ASN A 16 -4.42 -4.33 9.75
CA ASN A 16 -3.09 -4.33 9.16
C ASN A 16 -2.46 -2.92 9.14
N LEU A 17 -3.24 -1.88 8.85
CA LEU A 17 -2.76 -0.50 8.90
C LEU A 17 -2.32 -0.11 10.33
N ILE A 18 -3.03 -0.54 11.38
CA ILE A 18 -2.63 -0.31 12.77
C ILE A 18 -1.29 -0.97 13.05
N HIS A 19 -1.09 -2.22 12.65
CA HIS A 19 0.19 -2.92 12.79
C HIS A 19 1.31 -2.21 12.01
N TYR A 20 1.03 -1.71 10.81
CA TYR A 20 1.97 -0.92 10.03
C TYR A 20 2.36 0.39 10.75
N MET A 21 1.38 1.13 11.26
CA MET A 21 1.61 2.38 11.99
C MET A 21 2.45 2.15 13.24
N GLU A 22 2.20 1.06 13.97
CA GLU A 22 2.99 0.68 15.14
C GLU A 22 4.42 0.33 14.75
N LEU A 23 4.61 -0.53 13.76
CA LEU A 23 5.96 -0.91 13.27
C LEU A 23 6.78 0.32 12.86
N ARG A 24 6.14 1.32 12.23
CA ARG A 24 6.79 2.55 11.77
C ARG A 24 7.26 3.48 12.89
N GLN A 25 6.84 3.26 14.13
CA GLN A 25 7.33 4.03 15.29
C GLN A 25 8.68 3.53 15.80
N HIS A 26 9.12 2.35 15.36
CA HIS A 26 10.38 1.75 15.76
C HIS A 26 11.46 1.90 14.70
N ASP A 27 12.70 2.17 15.13
CA ASP A 27 13.87 2.09 14.25
C ASP A 27 14.32 0.63 14.13
N ILE A 28 13.86 -0.04 13.07
CA ILE A 28 14.15 -1.44 12.82
C ILE A 28 15.32 -1.66 11.85
N ARG A 29 16.04 -0.63 11.42
CA ARG A 29 17.10 -0.75 10.40
C ARG A 29 18.18 -1.76 10.79
N GLY A 30 18.63 -1.73 12.05
CA GLY A 30 19.60 -2.72 12.55
C GLY A 30 19.08 -4.15 12.51
N LEU A 31 17.81 -4.36 12.91
CA LEU A 31 17.14 -5.64 12.85
C LEU A 31 16.98 -6.13 11.39
N GLN A 32 16.60 -5.25 10.48
CA GLN A 32 16.47 -5.57 9.05
C GLN A 32 17.78 -6.09 8.45
N ILE A 33 18.92 -5.47 8.80
CA ILE A 33 20.23 -5.93 8.35
C ILE A 33 20.54 -7.33 8.91
N GLN A 34 20.31 -7.54 10.20
CA GLN A 34 20.59 -8.84 10.85
C GLN A 34 19.72 -9.96 10.25
N LEU A 35 18.43 -9.72 10.06
CA LEU A 35 17.52 -10.69 9.43
C LEU A 35 17.93 -11.00 7.98
N SER A 36 18.36 -9.99 7.23
CA SER A 36 18.84 -10.17 5.85
C SER A 36 20.11 -10.99 5.80
N LEU A 37 21.04 -10.79 6.73
CA LEU A 37 22.28 -11.59 6.84
C LEU A 37 21.99 -13.06 7.17
N LEU A 38 20.92 -13.35 7.90
CA LEU A 38 20.46 -14.69 8.16
C LEU A 38 19.66 -15.30 7.00
N GLY A 39 19.39 -14.54 5.93
CA GLY A 39 18.58 -15.00 4.80
C GLY A 39 17.10 -15.21 5.12
N VAL A 40 16.61 -14.63 6.24
CA VAL A 40 15.22 -14.81 6.68
C VAL A 40 14.29 -13.84 5.97
N SER A 41 14.43 -12.54 6.24
CA SER A 41 13.60 -11.48 5.66
C SER A 41 14.19 -10.12 6.02
N SER A 42 14.11 -9.16 5.11
CA SER A 42 14.43 -7.76 5.43
C SER A 42 13.24 -7.00 6.03
N LEU A 43 12.08 -7.63 6.21
CA LEU A 43 10.81 -6.99 6.55
C LEU A 43 10.39 -5.90 5.55
N GLY A 44 11.04 -5.84 4.38
CA GLY A 44 10.67 -4.95 3.28
C GLY A 44 9.45 -5.48 2.54
N GLY A 45 8.60 -4.56 2.05
CA GLY A 45 7.39 -4.95 1.32
C GLY A 45 6.31 -5.62 2.18
N ALA A 46 6.37 -5.42 3.51
CA ALA A 46 5.43 -6.02 4.47
C ALA A 46 4.10 -5.26 4.57
N GLU A 47 3.95 -4.13 3.90
CA GLU A 47 2.80 -3.22 4.03
C GLU A 47 1.44 -3.92 3.89
N PRO A 48 1.25 -4.88 2.97
CA PRO A 48 -0.03 -5.57 2.82
C PRO A 48 -0.36 -6.57 3.94
N TYR A 49 0.64 -7.01 4.74
CA TYR A 49 0.51 -8.11 5.70
C TYR A 49 1.54 -8.06 6.83
N VAL A 50 1.64 -6.94 7.51
CA VAL A 50 2.69 -6.65 8.51
C VAL A 50 2.82 -7.74 9.57
N LEU A 51 1.70 -8.10 10.21
CA LEU A 51 1.72 -9.11 11.29
C LEU A 51 2.16 -10.48 10.78
N ALA A 52 1.65 -10.92 9.62
CA ALA A 52 2.05 -12.19 9.03
C ALA A 52 3.54 -12.24 8.66
N THR A 53 4.12 -11.12 8.22
CA THR A 53 5.56 -11.03 7.94
C THR A 53 6.39 -11.17 9.22
N LEU A 54 5.97 -10.52 10.30
CA LEU A 54 6.64 -10.64 11.60
C LEU A 54 6.53 -12.06 12.17
N GLU A 55 5.37 -12.67 12.10
CA GLU A 55 5.13 -14.04 12.55
C GLU A 55 5.93 -15.06 11.73
N ALA A 56 6.04 -14.87 10.41
CA ALA A 56 6.87 -15.71 9.54
C ALA A 56 8.36 -15.59 9.90
N ALA A 57 8.87 -14.38 10.15
CA ALA A 57 10.23 -14.16 10.57
C ALA A 57 10.52 -14.81 11.94
N LEU A 58 9.61 -14.67 12.91
CA LEU A 58 9.72 -15.31 14.22
C LEU A 58 9.70 -16.84 14.11
N THR A 59 8.84 -17.40 13.27
CA THR A 59 8.78 -18.83 13.02
C THR A 59 10.10 -19.36 12.43
N ALA A 60 10.67 -18.64 11.46
CA ALA A 60 11.95 -19.02 10.87
C ALA A 60 13.09 -18.95 11.90
N LEU A 61 13.14 -17.91 12.73
CA LEU A 61 14.14 -17.76 13.79
C LEU A 61 13.98 -18.85 14.86
N ALA A 62 12.76 -19.19 15.27
CA ALA A 62 12.49 -20.29 16.20
C ALA A 62 13.01 -21.62 15.62
N GLY A 63 12.73 -21.89 14.34
CA GLY A 63 13.24 -23.08 13.65
C GLY A 63 14.78 -23.15 13.61
N LEU A 64 15.45 -22.01 13.35
CA LEU A 64 16.93 -21.96 13.38
C LEU A 64 17.52 -22.24 14.78
N ARG A 65 16.77 -21.92 15.84
CA ARG A 65 17.18 -22.18 17.23
C ARG A 65 16.77 -23.55 17.74
N GLY A 66 15.91 -24.28 17.03
CA GLY A 66 15.29 -25.51 17.51
C GLY A 66 14.17 -25.26 18.55
N ASP A 67 13.67 -24.04 18.63
CA ASP A 67 12.56 -23.68 19.52
C ASP A 67 11.20 -24.01 18.86
N PRO A 68 10.13 -24.23 19.65
CA PRO A 68 8.80 -24.42 19.09
C PRO A 68 8.31 -23.18 18.33
N ALA A 69 7.60 -23.39 17.23
CA ALA A 69 7.03 -22.30 16.46
C ALA A 69 6.03 -21.47 17.30
N PRO A 70 6.05 -20.15 17.20
CA PRO A 70 5.10 -19.29 17.90
C PRO A 70 3.67 -19.51 17.38
N ALA A 71 2.67 -19.19 18.20
CA ALA A 71 1.28 -19.19 17.76
C ALA A 71 1.06 -18.08 16.73
N LEU A 72 0.45 -18.41 15.60
CA LEU A 72 0.13 -17.43 14.54
C LEU A 72 -1.24 -16.81 14.82
N THR A 73 -1.34 -15.50 14.74
CA THR A 73 -2.55 -14.71 15.01
C THR A 73 -2.96 -13.80 13.85
N ALA A 74 -2.11 -13.67 12.84
CA ALA A 74 -2.37 -12.85 11.67
C ALA A 74 -3.61 -13.32 10.91
N LYS A 75 -4.59 -12.42 10.74
CA LYS A 75 -5.82 -12.70 9.96
C LYS A 75 -5.61 -12.52 8.46
N VAL A 76 -4.64 -11.70 8.08
CA VAL A 76 -4.28 -11.43 6.69
C VAL A 76 -2.95 -12.10 6.43
N GLY A 77 -2.97 -13.19 5.69
CA GLY A 77 -1.77 -13.94 5.30
C GLY A 77 -0.98 -13.24 4.18
N LEU A 78 0.21 -13.76 3.88
CA LEU A 78 1.10 -13.21 2.85
C LEU A 78 0.44 -13.18 1.46
N VAL A 79 -0.27 -14.23 1.09
CA VAL A 79 -0.97 -14.32 -0.22
C VAL A 79 -2.23 -13.47 -0.23
N ASP A 80 -3.02 -13.55 0.84
CA ASP A 80 -4.30 -12.84 0.94
C ASP A 80 -4.10 -11.31 0.99
N GLY A 81 -3.03 -10.85 1.63
CA GLY A 81 -2.70 -9.43 1.75
C GLY A 81 -2.45 -8.77 0.41
N HIS A 82 -1.71 -9.40 -0.49
CA HIS A 82 -1.54 -8.90 -1.86
C HIS A 82 -2.88 -8.85 -2.61
N GLY A 83 -3.65 -9.92 -2.59
CA GLY A 83 -4.96 -9.95 -3.23
C GLY A 83 -5.94 -8.90 -2.65
N LEU A 84 -5.85 -8.61 -1.35
CA LEU A 84 -6.66 -7.56 -0.72
C LEU A 84 -6.23 -6.16 -1.18
N LEU A 85 -4.91 -5.93 -1.26
CA LEU A 85 -4.33 -4.68 -1.78
C LEU A 85 -4.75 -4.43 -3.22
N ASP A 86 -4.63 -5.44 -4.08
CA ASP A 86 -5.01 -5.36 -5.50
C ASP A 86 -6.50 -5.05 -5.66
N ARG A 87 -7.38 -5.77 -4.96
CA ARG A 87 -8.83 -5.50 -4.99
C ARG A 87 -9.17 -4.09 -4.52
N ASN A 88 -8.52 -3.59 -3.47
CA ASN A 88 -8.74 -2.24 -2.97
C ASN A 88 -8.22 -1.19 -3.96
N ALA A 89 -7.07 -1.44 -4.59
CA ALA A 89 -6.52 -0.59 -5.63
C ALA A 89 -7.44 -0.55 -6.87
N GLU A 90 -7.99 -1.69 -7.29
CA GLU A 90 -8.93 -1.75 -8.41
C GLU A 90 -10.25 -1.02 -8.12
N ARG A 91 -10.77 -1.14 -6.90
CA ARG A 91 -11.98 -0.42 -6.49
C ARG A 91 -11.79 1.10 -6.51
N LEU A 92 -10.61 1.57 -6.13
CA LEU A 92 -10.29 3.00 -6.07
C LEU A 92 -9.85 3.55 -7.43
N LEU A 93 -9.03 2.82 -8.15
CA LEU A 93 -8.28 3.30 -9.32
C LEU A 93 -8.68 2.57 -10.62
N ARG A 94 -9.73 1.75 -10.58
CA ARG A 94 -10.17 0.84 -11.65
C ARG A 94 -9.17 -0.29 -11.93
N VAL A 95 -9.59 -1.20 -12.81
CA VAL A 95 -8.79 -2.36 -13.24
C VAL A 95 -7.48 -1.88 -13.88
N ALA A 96 -6.38 -2.55 -13.55
CA ALA A 96 -5.07 -2.26 -14.15
C ALA A 96 -5.08 -2.48 -15.67
N PRO A 97 -4.31 -1.71 -16.44
CA PRO A 97 -4.20 -1.90 -17.88
C PRO A 97 -3.67 -3.29 -18.25
N ARG A 98 -4.24 -3.92 -19.29
CA ARG A 98 -3.90 -5.32 -19.66
C ARG A 98 -2.42 -5.58 -19.99
N ARG A 99 -1.65 -4.55 -20.37
CA ARG A 99 -0.27 -4.66 -20.83
C ARG A 99 0.78 -4.21 -19.83
N ARG A 100 0.39 -3.78 -18.63
CA ARG A 100 1.31 -3.34 -17.57
C ARG A 100 0.70 -3.54 -16.20
N SER A 101 1.52 -3.81 -15.21
CA SER A 101 1.09 -3.98 -13.81
C SER A 101 0.93 -2.64 -13.06
N THR A 102 1.51 -1.57 -13.60
CA THR A 102 1.50 -0.23 -12.98
C THR A 102 0.55 0.71 -13.71
N ARG A 103 -0.05 1.62 -12.95
CA ARG A 103 -0.86 2.72 -13.48
C ARG A 103 -0.01 3.97 -13.64
N ILE A 104 -0.21 4.72 -14.72
CA ILE A 104 0.47 6.00 -14.96
C ILE A 104 -0.40 7.11 -14.37
N MET A 105 0.12 7.76 -13.33
CA MET A 105 -0.48 8.93 -12.73
C MET A 105 0.25 10.19 -13.22
N VAL A 106 -0.49 11.12 -13.80
CA VAL A 106 0.06 12.40 -14.27
C VAL A 106 -0.48 13.52 -13.38
N THR A 107 0.40 14.32 -12.81
CA THR A 107 0.00 15.55 -12.14
C THR A 107 -0.31 16.60 -13.19
N LEU A 108 -1.56 17.04 -13.24
CA LEU A 108 -2.01 18.04 -14.19
C LEU A 108 -1.47 19.42 -13.80
N PRO A 109 -0.95 20.19 -14.75
CA PRO A 109 -0.61 21.59 -14.53
C PRO A 109 -1.87 22.45 -14.41
N SER A 110 -1.75 23.67 -13.87
CA SER A 110 -2.87 24.59 -13.70
C SER A 110 -3.56 24.95 -15.01
N GLU A 111 -2.81 24.99 -16.10
CA GLU A 111 -3.27 25.28 -17.45
C GLU A 111 -4.22 24.21 -18.01
N ALA A 112 -4.19 23.01 -17.45
CA ALA A 112 -5.06 21.91 -17.88
C ALA A 112 -6.56 22.20 -17.67
N THR A 113 -6.93 23.19 -16.86
CA THR A 113 -8.31 23.65 -16.70
C THR A 113 -8.85 24.33 -17.96
N ASP A 114 -7.97 24.97 -18.71
CA ASP A 114 -8.33 25.76 -19.91
C ASP A 114 -8.09 24.93 -21.20
N GLU A 115 -7.43 23.79 -21.12
CA GLU A 115 -6.97 22.96 -22.24
C GLU A 115 -7.55 21.54 -22.21
N GLN A 116 -8.85 21.41 -22.56
CA GLN A 116 -9.53 20.11 -22.60
C GLN A 116 -8.83 19.08 -23.51
N THR A 117 -8.14 19.55 -24.55
CA THR A 117 -7.35 18.70 -25.47
C THR A 117 -6.16 18.05 -24.78
N LEU A 118 -5.56 18.70 -23.77
CA LEU A 118 -4.43 18.13 -23.03
C LEU A 118 -4.83 16.85 -22.29
N ILE A 119 -5.95 16.87 -21.58
CA ILE A 119 -6.44 15.71 -20.82
C ILE A 119 -6.76 14.54 -21.76
N SER A 120 -7.43 14.84 -22.88
CA SER A 120 -7.76 13.84 -23.91
C SER A 120 -6.50 13.22 -24.50
N ASN A 121 -5.49 14.03 -24.86
CA ASN A 121 -4.22 13.58 -25.37
C ASN A 121 -3.45 12.71 -24.38
N LEU A 122 -3.40 13.10 -23.11
CA LEU A 122 -2.76 12.32 -22.04
C LEU A 122 -3.47 10.97 -21.85
N SER A 123 -4.80 10.95 -21.84
CA SER A 123 -5.59 9.73 -21.74
C SER A 123 -5.33 8.79 -22.91
N THR A 124 -5.32 9.31 -24.14
CA THR A 124 -5.04 8.51 -25.36
C THR A 124 -3.61 7.95 -25.34
N ARG A 125 -2.66 8.67 -24.75
CA ARG A 125 -1.26 8.23 -24.60
C ARG A 125 -1.03 7.32 -23.40
N GLY A 126 -2.08 6.98 -22.64
CA GLY A 126 -2.03 5.95 -21.61
C GLY A 126 -1.96 6.47 -20.18
N MET A 127 -2.34 7.71 -19.94
CA MET A 127 -2.60 8.18 -18.57
C MET A 127 -3.80 7.42 -18.00
N ASP A 128 -3.65 6.83 -16.81
CA ASP A 128 -4.74 6.14 -16.11
C ASP A 128 -5.38 7.02 -15.04
N ILE A 129 -4.59 7.89 -14.42
CA ILE A 129 -5.02 8.69 -13.27
C ILE A 129 -4.53 10.12 -13.46
N ALA A 130 -5.44 11.07 -13.33
CA ALA A 130 -5.12 12.49 -13.26
C ALA A 130 -5.02 12.91 -11.78
N ARG A 131 -3.91 13.51 -11.39
CA ARG A 131 -3.70 14.07 -10.05
C ARG A 131 -3.76 15.59 -10.10
N ILE A 132 -4.57 16.19 -9.24
CA ILE A 132 -4.62 17.64 -9.03
C ILE A 132 -3.83 17.96 -7.76
N ASN A 133 -2.87 18.90 -7.85
CA ASN A 133 -2.12 19.36 -6.70
C ASN A 133 -2.83 20.57 -6.07
N CYS A 134 -3.64 20.32 -5.06
CA CYS A 134 -4.42 21.37 -4.39
C CYS A 134 -3.55 22.39 -3.59
N ALA A 135 -2.27 22.11 -3.37
CA ALA A 135 -1.38 23.05 -2.68
C ALA A 135 -1.09 24.33 -3.52
N HIS A 136 -1.27 24.24 -4.83
CA HIS A 136 -1.05 25.35 -5.78
C HIS A 136 -2.31 25.70 -6.58
N ALA A 137 -3.42 25.03 -6.32
CA ALA A 137 -4.68 25.30 -7.00
C ALA A 137 -5.40 26.47 -6.33
N THR A 138 -5.49 27.61 -7.00
CA THR A 138 -6.42 28.68 -6.65
C THR A 138 -7.80 28.34 -7.19
N VAL A 139 -8.82 28.35 -6.33
CA VAL A 139 -10.21 28.26 -6.79
C VAL A 139 -10.51 29.56 -7.56
N ARG A 140 -10.59 29.49 -8.89
CA ARG A 140 -11.17 30.60 -9.65
C ARG A 140 -12.66 30.64 -9.31
N SER A 141 -13.07 31.63 -8.55
CA SER A 141 -14.47 31.96 -8.38
C SER A 141 -15.02 32.31 -9.76
N GLY A 142 -15.82 31.42 -10.34
CA GLY A 142 -16.55 31.73 -11.55
C GLY A 142 -17.55 32.84 -11.22
N ASN A 143 -17.23 34.05 -11.63
CA ASN A 143 -18.25 35.09 -11.78
C ASN A 143 -19.04 34.74 -13.03
N GLY A 144 -20.32 34.40 -12.79
CA GLY A 144 -21.30 33.99 -13.72
C GLY A 144 -21.83 34.95 -14.69
#